data_ee94050318e7f9f7024acd4a243029b0
#
_entry.id   ee94050318e7f9f7024acd4a243029b0
#
_cell.length_a   1.000
_cell.length_b   1.000
_cell.length_c   1.000
_cell.angle_alpha   90.00
_cell.angle_beta   90.00
_cell.angle_gamma   90.00
#
_symmetry.space_group_name_H-M   'P 1'
#
loop_
_entity.id
_entity.type
_entity.pdbx_description
1 polymer ?
#
loop_
_entity_poly.entity_id
_entity_poly.type
_entity_poly.pdbx_seq_one_letter_code
_entity_poly.pdbx_strand_id
1 'polypeptide(L)'
;MENVTKRFGKVVANRAVNLELHEGEILSLLGENGSGKTTLMNMLSGIYFPDEGQIYIHGKPVSIASPKDAFRYGIGMIHQHFKLVDVFTAAENIILGLDGKLNLSEARKKVKELCEKYGFD
;
A
#
# COMPACT_ATOMS: atom_id res chain seq x y z
N MET A 1 -1.83 -14.27 1.89
CA MET A 1 -1.57 -14.54 0.46
C MET A 1 -1.30 -16.03 0.31
N GLU A 2 -1.87 -16.64 -0.70
CA GLU A 2 -1.78 -18.08 -0.89
C GLU A 2 -1.42 -18.40 -2.35
N ASN A 3 -0.30 -19.08 -2.54
CA ASN A 3 0.23 -19.50 -3.86
C ASN A 3 0.33 -18.36 -4.87
N VAL A 4 0.72 -17.18 -4.42
CA VAL A 4 0.77 -15.98 -5.27
C VAL A 4 1.99 -16.00 -6.17
N THR A 5 1.75 -15.84 -7.45
CA THR A 5 2.77 -15.82 -8.51
C THR A 5 2.66 -14.55 -9.32
N LYS A 6 3.77 -13.90 -9.58
CA LYS A 6 3.86 -12.72 -10.45
C LYS A 6 5.02 -12.86 -11.41
N ARG A 7 4.71 -12.64 -12.68
CA ARG A 7 5.68 -12.70 -13.80
C ARG A 7 5.72 -11.36 -14.53
N PHE A 8 6.92 -11.01 -14.96
CA PHE A 8 7.16 -9.88 -15.86
C PHE A 8 7.90 -10.41 -17.09
N GLY A 9 7.14 -10.70 -18.16
CA GLY A 9 7.70 -11.36 -19.34
C GLY A 9 8.29 -12.73 -18.98
N LYS A 10 9.60 -12.90 -19.18
CA LYS A 10 10.32 -14.16 -18.85
C LYS A 10 10.77 -14.22 -17.39
N VAL A 11 10.66 -13.11 -16.64
CA VAL A 11 11.11 -13.05 -15.25
C VAL A 11 9.97 -13.40 -14.31
N VAL A 12 10.19 -14.40 -13.45
CA VAL A 12 9.27 -14.76 -12.39
C VAL A 12 9.73 -14.07 -11.10
N ALA A 13 9.06 -12.97 -10.74
CA ALA A 13 9.41 -12.20 -9.54
C ALA A 13 8.99 -12.92 -8.25
N ASN A 14 7.81 -13.54 -8.27
CA ASN A 14 7.29 -14.35 -7.17
C ASN A 14 6.70 -15.64 -7.76
N ARG A 15 6.98 -16.76 -7.09
CA ARG A 15 6.46 -18.08 -7.49
C ARG A 15 5.82 -18.78 -6.30
N ALA A 16 4.51 -18.98 -6.38
CA ALA A 16 3.72 -19.70 -5.37
C ALA A 16 4.04 -19.27 -3.94
N VAL A 17 4.12 -17.95 -3.71
CA VAL A 17 4.48 -17.39 -2.40
C VAL A 17 3.29 -17.46 -1.47
N ASN A 18 3.53 -17.93 -0.25
CA ASN A 18 2.56 -17.92 0.84
C ASN A 18 3.01 -16.93 1.91
N LEU A 19 2.09 -16.11 2.37
CA LEU A 19 2.32 -15.13 3.42
C LEU A 19 1.09 -15.08 4.31
N GLU A 20 1.29 -15.19 5.62
CA GLU A 20 0.23 -15.11 6.60
C GLU A 20 0.57 -14.06 7.66
N LEU A 21 -0.34 -13.16 7.91
CA LEU A 21 -0.24 -12.13 8.94
C LEU A 21 -1.49 -12.17 9.80
N HIS A 22 -1.30 -12.35 11.10
CA HIS A 22 -2.38 -12.35 12.07
C HIS A 22 -2.62 -10.95 12.66
N GLU A 23 -3.81 -10.72 13.16
CA GLU A 23 -4.17 -9.46 13.82
C GLU A 23 -3.24 -9.18 15.01
N GLY A 24 -2.78 -7.93 15.11
CA GLY A 24 -1.85 -7.52 16.15
C GLY A 24 -0.40 -7.98 15.95
N GLU A 25 -0.09 -8.66 14.85
CA GLU A 25 1.24 -9.18 14.54
C GLU A 25 2.06 -8.21 13.70
N ILE A 26 3.35 -8.15 13.98
CA ILE A 26 4.33 -7.46 13.12
C ILE A 26 5.18 -8.54 12.45
N LEU A 27 5.12 -8.59 11.12
CA LEU A 27 5.86 -9.55 10.32
C LEU A 27 6.99 -8.85 9.58
N SER A 28 8.23 -9.33 9.78
CA SER A 28 9.40 -8.85 9.04
C SER A 28 9.64 -9.73 7.82
N LEU A 29 9.72 -9.10 6.65
CA LEU A 29 10.00 -9.78 5.39
C LEU A 29 11.46 -9.55 5.02
N LEU A 30 12.28 -10.58 5.17
CA LEU A 30 13.72 -10.51 4.95
C LEU A 30 14.11 -11.20 3.65
N GLY A 31 15.10 -10.65 2.99
CA GLY A 31 15.66 -11.19 1.75
C GLY A 31 16.62 -10.22 1.10
N GLU A 32 17.40 -10.69 0.18
CA GLU A 32 18.33 -9.86 -0.60
C GLU A 32 17.59 -8.92 -1.56
N ASN A 33 18.29 -7.90 -2.06
CA ASN A 33 17.77 -7.06 -3.11
C ASN A 33 17.49 -7.89 -4.37
N GLY A 34 16.31 -7.67 -4.96
CA GLY A 34 15.87 -8.45 -6.12
C GLY A 34 15.20 -9.78 -5.79
N SER A 35 14.96 -10.09 -4.51
CA SER A 35 14.29 -11.34 -4.11
C SER A 35 12.76 -11.32 -4.25
N GLY A 36 12.18 -10.24 -4.77
CA GLY A 36 10.74 -10.12 -5.00
C GLY A 36 9.92 -9.52 -3.85
N LYS A 37 10.57 -9.02 -2.79
CA LYS A 37 9.86 -8.41 -1.65
C LYS A 37 8.99 -7.23 -2.06
N THR A 38 9.57 -6.30 -2.83
CA THR A 38 8.86 -5.10 -3.31
C THR A 38 7.69 -5.48 -4.22
N THR A 39 7.88 -6.47 -5.09
CA THR A 39 6.80 -6.97 -5.97
C THR A 39 5.66 -7.56 -5.15
N LEU A 40 5.97 -8.32 -4.11
CA LEU A 40 4.97 -8.91 -3.23
C LEU A 40 4.16 -7.83 -2.51
N MET A 41 4.83 -6.80 -1.99
CA MET A 41 4.18 -5.67 -1.32
C MET A 41 3.37 -4.83 -2.30
N ASN A 42 3.84 -4.67 -3.53
CA ASN A 42 3.09 -3.96 -4.57
C ASN A 42 1.82 -4.70 -5.01
N MET A 43 1.77 -6.02 -4.90
CA MET A 43 0.53 -6.77 -5.09
C MET A 43 -0.47 -6.53 -3.96
N LEU A 44 -0.01 -6.45 -2.72
CA LEU A 44 -0.87 -6.10 -1.58
C LEU A 44 -1.41 -4.67 -1.67
N SER A 45 -0.60 -3.75 -2.15
CA SER A 45 -1.00 -2.34 -2.28
C SER A 45 -1.77 -2.01 -3.56
N GLY A 46 -2.01 -3.00 -4.42
CA GLY A 46 -2.79 -2.83 -5.64
C GLY A 46 -2.06 -2.22 -6.82
N ILE A 47 -0.73 -2.09 -6.75
CA ILE A 47 0.08 -1.60 -7.88
C ILE A 47 0.24 -2.69 -8.93
N TYR A 48 0.44 -3.94 -8.49
CA TYR A 48 0.48 -5.10 -9.37
C TYR A 48 -0.66 -6.06 -9.02
N PHE A 49 -1.13 -6.78 -10.04
CA PHE A 49 -2.13 -7.83 -9.86
C PHE A 49 -1.43 -9.20 -9.99
N PRO A 50 -1.68 -10.15 -9.08
CA PRO A 50 -1.08 -11.49 -9.18
C PRO A 50 -1.57 -12.23 -10.43
N ASP A 51 -0.66 -12.96 -11.08
CA ASP A 51 -1.00 -13.82 -12.23
C ASP A 51 -1.66 -15.13 -11.76
N GLU A 52 -1.26 -15.61 -10.60
CA GLU A 52 -1.83 -16.81 -9.96
C GLU A 52 -1.91 -16.60 -8.45
N GLY A 53 -2.77 -17.37 -7.80
CA GLY A 53 -2.94 -17.34 -6.35
C GLY A 53 -4.04 -16.41 -5.88
N GLN A 54 -4.20 -16.30 -4.58
CA GLN A 54 -5.29 -15.57 -3.97
C GLN A 54 -4.81 -14.77 -2.76
N ILE A 55 -5.35 -13.57 -2.61
CA ILE A 55 -5.17 -12.74 -1.42
C ILE A 55 -6.44 -12.83 -0.59
N TYR A 56 -6.28 -13.03 0.73
CA TYR A 56 -7.39 -13.08 1.69
C TYR A 56 -7.22 -11.96 2.71
N ILE A 57 -8.32 -11.29 3.02
CA ILE A 57 -8.41 -10.30 4.10
C ILE A 57 -9.52 -10.75 5.06
N HIS A 58 -9.17 -10.93 6.34
CA HIS A 58 -10.07 -11.48 7.37
C HIS A 58 -10.70 -12.82 6.94
N GLY A 59 -9.89 -13.68 6.32
CA GLY A 59 -10.32 -15.00 5.85
C GLY A 59 -11.18 -15.01 4.59
N LYS A 60 -11.46 -13.84 4.00
CA LYS A 60 -12.27 -13.72 2.77
C LYS A 60 -11.38 -13.46 1.56
N PRO A 61 -11.62 -14.15 0.44
CA PRO A 61 -10.89 -13.87 -0.79
C PRO A 61 -11.24 -12.46 -1.30
N VAL A 62 -10.21 -11.70 -1.65
CA VAL A 62 -10.36 -10.34 -2.14
C VAL A 62 -9.59 -10.14 -3.44
N SER A 63 -10.08 -9.24 -4.28
CA SER A 63 -9.40 -8.80 -5.49
C SER A 63 -8.96 -7.35 -5.31
N ILE A 64 -7.65 -7.15 -5.30
CA ILE A 64 -7.04 -5.82 -5.15
C ILE A 64 -6.48 -5.43 -6.51
N ALA A 65 -7.25 -4.68 -7.29
CA ALA A 65 -6.90 -4.28 -8.64
C ALA A 65 -6.26 -2.89 -8.72
N SER A 66 -6.35 -2.12 -7.64
CA SER A 66 -5.84 -0.75 -7.59
C SER A 66 -5.45 -0.36 -6.16
N PRO A 67 -4.62 0.68 -5.98
CA PRO A 67 -4.34 1.22 -4.64
C PRO A 67 -5.59 1.66 -3.89
N LYS A 68 -6.59 2.12 -4.60
CA LYS A 68 -7.88 2.50 -4.03
C LYS A 68 -8.62 1.31 -3.43
N ASP A 69 -8.59 0.15 -4.10
CA ASP A 69 -9.14 -1.10 -3.57
C ASP A 69 -8.38 -1.54 -2.32
N ALA A 70 -7.04 -1.49 -2.35
CA ALA A 70 -6.22 -1.82 -1.18
C ALA A 70 -6.59 -0.94 0.02
N PHE A 71 -6.76 0.34 -0.19
CA PHE A 71 -7.16 1.29 0.85
C PHE A 71 -8.54 0.95 1.45
N ARG A 72 -9.49 0.51 0.64
CA ARG A 72 -10.82 0.06 1.10
C ARG A 72 -10.73 -1.14 2.04
N TYR A 73 -9.74 -2.01 1.84
CA TYR A 73 -9.48 -3.15 2.73
C TYR A 73 -8.59 -2.78 3.92
N GLY A 74 -8.26 -1.51 4.11
CA GLY A 74 -7.44 -1.04 5.20
C GLY A 74 -5.94 -1.24 5.01
N ILE A 75 -5.49 -1.45 3.78
CA ILE A 75 -4.07 -1.63 3.46
C ILE A 75 -3.47 -0.28 3.05
N GLY A 76 -2.54 0.21 3.84
CA GLY A 76 -1.71 1.35 3.50
C GLY A 76 -0.28 0.92 3.22
N MET A 77 0.43 1.66 2.38
CA MET A 77 1.83 1.39 2.05
C MET A 77 2.66 2.67 2.16
N ILE A 78 3.81 2.53 2.82
CA ILE A 78 4.84 3.57 2.83
C ILE A 78 5.90 3.13 1.83
N HIS A 79 6.03 3.89 0.74
CA HIS A 79 6.98 3.57 -0.32
C HIS A 79 8.40 3.91 0.10
N GLN A 80 9.37 3.18 -0.44
CA GLN A 80 10.78 3.39 -0.19
C GLN A 80 11.25 4.77 -0.67
N HIS A 81 10.66 5.25 -1.75
CA HIS A 81 10.89 6.60 -2.27
C HIS A 81 9.62 7.43 -2.12
N PHE A 82 9.73 8.62 -1.56
CA PHE A 82 8.61 9.54 -1.42
C PHE A 82 8.12 10.00 -2.79
N LYS A 83 6.80 9.92 -3.00
CA LYS A 83 6.14 10.38 -4.22
C LYS A 83 5.36 11.65 -3.93
N LEU A 84 6.08 12.71 -3.59
CA LEU A 84 5.49 14.02 -3.34
C LEU A 84 5.33 14.79 -4.65
N VAL A 85 4.31 15.59 -4.74
CA VAL A 85 4.12 16.54 -5.84
C VAL A 85 4.76 17.87 -5.41
N ASP A 86 5.91 18.20 -6.02
CA ASP A 86 6.76 19.31 -5.59
C ASP A 86 6.06 20.68 -5.64
N VAL A 87 5.14 20.85 -6.57
CA VAL A 87 4.36 22.09 -6.72
C VAL A 87 3.19 22.21 -5.76
N PHE A 88 2.89 21.16 -4.99
CA PHE A 88 1.80 21.15 -4.02
C PHE A 88 2.32 21.48 -2.62
N THR A 89 1.46 22.07 -1.80
CA THR A 89 1.73 22.27 -0.38
C THR A 89 1.70 20.93 0.37
N ALA A 90 2.16 20.94 1.61
CA ALA A 90 2.08 19.77 2.50
C ALA A 90 0.63 19.30 2.66
N ALA A 91 -0.31 20.20 2.88
CA ALA A 91 -1.73 19.85 3.02
C ALA A 91 -2.29 19.21 1.74
N GLU A 92 -1.97 19.75 0.58
CA GLU A 92 -2.40 19.20 -0.71
C GLU A 92 -1.82 17.80 -0.97
N ASN A 93 -0.55 17.56 -0.63
CA ASN A 93 0.07 16.24 -0.72
C ASN A 93 -0.61 15.22 0.20
N ILE A 94 -0.92 15.61 1.44
CA ILE A 94 -1.52 14.71 2.44
C ILE A 94 -2.93 14.28 2.04
N ILE A 95 -3.74 15.18 1.46
CA ILE A 95 -5.11 14.88 1.06
C ILE A 95 -5.23 14.29 -0.34
N LEU A 96 -4.13 14.22 -1.08
CA LEU A 96 -4.13 13.68 -2.43
C LEU A 96 -4.60 12.22 -2.44
N GLY A 97 -5.61 11.93 -3.25
CA GLY A 97 -6.20 10.60 -3.33
C GLY A 97 -7.36 10.34 -2.37
N LEU A 98 -7.70 11.27 -1.48
CA LEU A 98 -8.89 11.17 -0.65
C LEU A 98 -10.15 11.45 -1.48
N ASP A 99 -11.22 10.71 -1.18
CA ASP A 99 -12.52 10.94 -1.81
C ASP A 99 -13.18 12.24 -1.29
N GLY A 100 -13.92 12.90 -2.15
CA GLY A 100 -14.70 14.10 -1.83
C GLY A 100 -14.17 15.37 -2.48
N LYS A 101 -14.85 16.47 -2.23
CA LYS A 101 -14.42 17.78 -2.71
C LYS A 101 -13.17 18.25 -1.99
N LEU A 102 -12.24 18.79 -2.76
CA LEU A 102 -11.05 19.42 -2.21
C LEU A 102 -11.41 20.73 -1.53
N ASN A 103 -11.37 20.74 -0.20
CA ASN A 103 -11.51 21.93 0.61
C ASN A 103 -10.19 22.20 1.34
N LEU A 104 -9.39 23.12 0.81
CA LEU A 104 -8.06 23.42 1.33
C LEU A 104 -8.09 23.97 2.76
N SER A 105 -9.12 24.73 3.13
CA SER A 105 -9.25 25.25 4.49
C SER A 105 -9.45 24.15 5.52
N GLU A 106 -10.36 23.20 5.24
CA GLU A 106 -10.57 22.03 6.10
C GLU A 106 -9.36 21.11 6.11
N ALA A 107 -8.73 20.90 4.95
CA ALA A 107 -7.54 20.08 4.84
C ALA A 107 -6.40 20.62 5.69
N ARG A 108 -6.14 21.93 5.62
CA ARG A 108 -5.11 22.60 6.44
C ARG A 108 -5.39 22.46 7.92
N LYS A 109 -6.65 22.59 8.33
CA LYS A 109 -7.06 22.43 9.72
C LYS A 109 -6.82 21.00 10.21
N LYS A 110 -7.24 20.00 9.45
CA LYS A 110 -7.02 18.58 9.78
C LYS A 110 -5.54 18.21 9.84
N VAL A 111 -4.75 18.71 8.89
CA VAL A 111 -3.30 18.50 8.88
C VAL A 111 -2.64 19.13 10.11
N LYS A 112 -3.06 20.33 10.49
CA LYS A 112 -2.57 20.99 11.70
C LYS A 112 -2.89 20.17 12.95
N GLU A 113 -4.12 19.67 13.06
CA GLU A 113 -4.53 18.78 14.16
C GLU A 113 -3.68 17.51 14.23
N LEU A 114 -3.39 16.90 13.07
CA LEU A 114 -2.53 15.72 12.99
C LEU A 114 -1.09 16.04 13.39
N CYS A 115 -0.55 17.16 12.94
CA CYS A 115 0.80 17.61 13.32
C CYS A 115 0.91 17.83 14.83
N GLU A 116 -0.08 18.47 15.43
CA GLU A 116 -0.14 18.66 16.89
C GLU A 116 -0.24 17.32 17.63
N LYS A 117 -1.09 16.39 17.14
CA LYS A 117 -1.27 15.07 17.72
C LYS A 117 0.00 14.23 17.73
N TYR A 118 0.77 14.29 16.66
CA TYR A 118 1.99 13.48 16.51
C TYR A 118 3.29 14.23 16.77
N GLY A 119 3.22 15.50 17.17
CA GLY A 119 4.39 16.32 17.53
C GLY A 119 5.23 16.76 16.33
N PHE A 120 4.62 16.97 15.17
CA PHE A 120 5.28 17.53 14.00
C PHE A 120 5.10 19.06 13.94
N ASP A 121 6.11 19.75 13.48
CA ASP A 121 6.04 21.18 13.22
C ASP A 121 5.35 21.53 11.90
#